data_1169f9e30bf6ba288dc18a21cfeac3de
#
_entry.id   1169f9e30bf6ba288dc18a21cfeac3de
#
_cell.length_a   1.000
_cell.length_b   1.000
_cell.length_c   1.000
_cell.angle_alpha   90.00
_cell.angle_beta   90.00
_cell.angle_gamma   90.00
#
_symmetry.space_group_name_H-M   'P 1'
#
loop_
_entity.id
_entity.type
_entity.pdbx_description
1 polymer ?
#
loop_
_entity_poly.entity_id
_entity_poly.type
_entity_poly.pdbx_seq_one_letter_code
_entity_poly.pdbx_strand_id
1 'polypeptide(L)'
;MSYRILDAGDAALTIEFGSVIDPALLAAVNALDAALLRLQHAGALPGVIETMPTFRSLTVFFDPLATARDALLAVLEPLIAAAEHGTPVDGRHWRLPVCYEGEAAPDLAEVATTLGVDEAEVVALHSGTEYLVYMLGFLPGFPFMGDLPERLRLPRRTQPRVRVPAGSVAIATGLTAIYPWESPGGWHLLGRCPVPLFDARRPAPSLLAAGDRVRFVPVSSAECRAIEAAARSADFDPMQWLDSAPTSAENAA
;
A
#
# COMPACT_ATOMS: atom_id res chain seq x y z
N MET A 1 -10.64 -20.89 5.81
CA MET A 1 -10.20 -20.60 4.42
C MET A 1 -9.36 -21.78 3.92
N SER A 2 -9.31 -22.04 2.61
CA SER A 2 -8.33 -22.99 2.08
C SER A 2 -7.10 -22.22 1.63
N TYR A 3 -5.93 -22.58 2.10
CA TYR A 3 -4.66 -21.98 1.67
C TYR A 3 -3.86 -22.97 0.79
N ARG A 4 -2.88 -22.45 0.07
CA ARG A 4 -1.92 -23.26 -0.67
C ARG A 4 -0.50 -22.85 -0.27
N ILE A 5 0.39 -23.83 -0.20
CA ILE A 5 1.82 -23.58 -0.01
C ILE A 5 2.51 -23.89 -1.33
N LEU A 6 3.24 -22.92 -1.85
CA LEU A 6 3.93 -22.99 -3.13
C LEU A 6 5.43 -22.79 -2.90
N ASP A 7 6.25 -23.65 -3.48
CA ASP A 7 7.68 -23.45 -3.48
C ASP A 7 8.05 -22.32 -4.47
N ALA A 8 8.87 -21.37 -4.03
CA ALA A 8 9.41 -20.29 -4.84
C ALA A 8 10.93 -20.47 -4.95
N GLY A 9 11.35 -21.46 -5.73
CA GLY A 9 12.73 -21.95 -5.77
C GLY A 9 13.08 -22.74 -4.50
N ASP A 10 14.37 -22.81 -4.17
CA ASP A 10 14.88 -23.63 -3.06
C ASP A 10 14.96 -22.87 -1.72
N ALA A 11 14.77 -21.54 -1.75
CA ALA A 11 15.02 -20.66 -0.62
C ALA A 11 13.79 -19.80 -0.24
N ALA A 12 12.59 -20.11 -0.75
CA ALA A 12 11.39 -19.41 -0.38
C ALA A 12 10.13 -20.29 -0.49
N LEU A 13 9.15 -19.99 0.38
CA LEU A 13 7.81 -20.56 0.37
C LEU A 13 6.78 -19.43 0.30
N THR A 14 5.77 -19.59 -0.54
CA THR A 14 4.64 -18.66 -0.61
C THR A 14 3.38 -19.33 -0.07
N ILE A 15 2.80 -18.75 0.96
CA ILE A 15 1.50 -19.12 1.52
C ILE A 15 0.45 -18.24 0.85
N GLU A 16 -0.42 -18.81 0.03
CA GLU A 16 -1.48 -18.12 -0.68
C GLU A 16 -2.84 -18.43 -0.04
N PHE A 17 -3.54 -17.41 0.47
CA PHE A 17 -4.82 -17.53 1.17
C PHE A 17 -6.03 -17.46 0.24
N GLY A 18 -5.86 -17.14 -1.03
CA GLY A 18 -6.96 -17.05 -1.98
C GLY A 18 -6.55 -16.51 -3.34
N SER A 19 -7.55 -16.24 -4.20
CA SER A 19 -7.34 -15.80 -5.58
C SER A 19 -7.86 -14.40 -5.89
N VAL A 20 -8.43 -13.71 -4.91
CA VAL A 20 -9.02 -12.36 -5.05
C VAL A 20 -8.33 -11.37 -4.12
N ILE A 21 -8.50 -10.08 -4.40
CA ILE A 21 -8.11 -9.01 -3.47
C ILE A 21 -9.28 -8.82 -2.51
N ASP A 22 -9.06 -9.10 -1.23
CA ASP A 22 -10.09 -9.08 -0.19
C ASP A 22 -9.46 -8.67 1.15
N PRO A 23 -10.08 -7.73 1.90
CA PRO A 23 -9.57 -7.31 3.22
C PRO A 23 -9.42 -8.44 4.23
N ALA A 24 -10.26 -9.49 4.16
CA ALA A 24 -10.14 -10.62 5.06
C ALA A 24 -8.90 -11.48 4.74
N LEU A 25 -8.55 -11.63 3.44
CA LEU A 25 -7.32 -12.30 3.04
C LEU A 25 -6.09 -11.50 3.45
N LEU A 26 -6.14 -10.17 3.30
CA LEU A 26 -5.08 -9.29 3.80
C LEU A 26 -4.91 -9.42 5.31
N ALA A 27 -6.00 -9.49 6.08
CA ALA A 27 -5.94 -9.68 7.52
C ALA A 27 -5.21 -10.98 7.90
N ALA A 28 -5.48 -12.08 7.20
CA ALA A 28 -4.77 -13.34 7.40
C ALA A 28 -3.27 -13.23 7.05
N VAL A 29 -2.94 -12.58 5.93
CA VAL A 29 -1.54 -12.32 5.54
C VAL A 29 -0.82 -11.53 6.63
N ASN A 30 -1.40 -10.41 7.08
CA ASN A 30 -0.80 -9.54 8.09
C ASN A 30 -0.68 -10.24 9.46
N ALA A 31 -1.67 -11.06 9.84
CA ALA A 31 -1.63 -11.83 11.08
C ALA A 31 -0.49 -12.86 11.08
N LEU A 32 -0.30 -13.58 9.96
CA LEU A 32 0.79 -14.52 9.79
C LEU A 32 2.14 -13.81 9.78
N ASP A 33 2.28 -12.72 9.04
CA ASP A 33 3.49 -11.91 8.98
C ASP A 33 3.90 -11.40 10.36
N ALA A 34 2.97 -10.81 11.09
CA ALA A 34 3.21 -10.34 12.46
C ALA A 34 3.60 -11.47 13.41
N ALA A 35 3.04 -12.68 13.25
CA ALA A 35 3.41 -13.84 14.05
C ALA A 35 4.85 -14.29 13.76
N LEU A 36 5.24 -14.34 12.49
CA LEU A 36 6.60 -14.70 12.07
C LEU A 36 7.64 -13.67 12.52
N LEU A 37 7.34 -12.37 12.37
CA LEU A 37 8.22 -11.30 12.85
C LEU A 37 8.46 -11.38 14.35
N ARG A 38 7.43 -11.70 15.17
CA ARG A 38 7.60 -11.91 16.61
C ARG A 38 8.53 -13.06 16.92
N LEU A 39 8.37 -14.20 16.22
CA LEU A 39 9.24 -15.36 16.42
C LEU A 39 10.67 -15.09 15.95
N GLN A 40 10.83 -14.37 14.86
CA GLN A 40 12.14 -13.96 14.34
C GLN A 40 12.88 -13.05 15.33
N HIS A 41 12.20 -12.04 15.88
CA HIS A 41 12.75 -11.18 16.93
C HIS A 41 13.10 -11.94 18.22
N ALA A 42 12.37 -13.00 18.53
CA ALA A 42 12.67 -13.90 19.65
C ALA A 42 13.80 -14.90 19.37
N GLY A 43 14.38 -14.91 18.16
CA GLY A 43 15.39 -15.88 17.74
C GLY A 43 14.86 -17.30 17.56
N ALA A 44 13.54 -17.49 17.50
CA ALA A 44 12.87 -18.78 17.40
C ALA A 44 12.71 -19.30 15.96
N LEU A 45 13.17 -18.54 14.95
CA LEU A 45 13.12 -18.90 13.53
C LEU A 45 14.52 -18.82 12.92
N PRO A 46 15.46 -19.74 13.27
CA PRO A 46 16.76 -19.76 12.67
C PRO A 46 16.62 -20.01 11.16
N GLY A 47 17.38 -19.25 10.36
CA GLY A 47 17.39 -19.37 8.91
C GLY A 47 16.26 -18.63 8.18
N VAL A 48 15.22 -18.12 8.81
CA VAL A 48 14.29 -17.20 8.17
C VAL A 48 14.96 -15.84 7.97
N ILE A 49 15.03 -15.39 6.70
CA ILE A 49 15.73 -14.16 6.30
C ILE A 49 14.78 -12.98 6.36
N GLU A 50 13.65 -13.09 5.63
CA GLU A 50 12.63 -12.03 5.56
C GLU A 50 11.26 -12.61 5.18
N THR A 51 10.23 -11.82 5.40
CA THR A 51 8.87 -12.07 4.93
C THR A 51 8.43 -10.98 3.97
N MET A 52 7.64 -11.34 2.95
CA MET A 52 7.11 -10.41 1.98
C MET A 52 5.59 -10.57 1.86
N PRO A 53 4.81 -9.76 2.58
CA PRO A 53 3.36 -9.77 2.48
C PRO A 53 2.90 -9.11 1.17
N THR A 54 1.83 -9.68 0.58
CA THR A 54 1.14 -9.14 -0.58
C THR A 54 -0.36 -9.11 -0.35
N PHE A 55 -1.17 -8.80 -1.38
CA PHE A 55 -2.65 -8.71 -1.28
C PHE A 55 -3.32 -9.92 -0.61
N ARG A 56 -2.80 -11.12 -0.82
CA ARG A 56 -3.45 -12.38 -0.46
C ARG A 56 -2.47 -13.51 -0.17
N SER A 57 -1.19 -13.21 -0.14
CA SER A 57 -0.14 -14.20 0.12
C SER A 57 1.02 -13.63 0.91
N LEU A 58 1.72 -14.49 1.61
CA LEU A 58 2.95 -14.20 2.31
C LEU A 58 4.06 -15.09 1.74
N THR A 59 5.15 -14.48 1.28
CA THR A 59 6.36 -15.23 0.92
C THR A 59 7.35 -15.16 2.06
N VAL A 60 7.87 -16.32 2.48
CA VAL A 60 8.89 -16.46 3.51
C VAL A 60 10.18 -16.88 2.85
N PHE A 61 11.22 -16.05 2.94
CA PHE A 61 12.56 -16.33 2.45
C PHE A 61 13.38 -16.95 3.57
N PHE A 62 14.10 -18.01 3.27
CA PHE A 62 14.91 -18.74 4.27
C PHE A 62 16.21 -19.27 3.68
N ASP A 63 17.20 -19.48 4.54
CA ASP A 63 18.45 -20.16 4.19
C ASP A 63 18.25 -21.68 4.31
N PRO A 64 18.24 -22.43 3.20
CA PRO A 64 18.05 -23.90 3.23
C PRO A 64 19.22 -24.67 3.89
N LEU A 65 20.36 -24.02 4.10
CA LEU A 65 21.47 -24.61 4.84
C LEU A 65 21.28 -24.48 6.36
N ALA A 66 20.50 -23.50 6.82
CA ALA A 66 20.20 -23.26 8.23
C ALA A 66 18.90 -23.92 8.69
N THR A 67 17.89 -23.98 7.81
CA THR A 67 16.56 -24.53 8.13
C THR A 67 16.05 -25.38 6.97
N ALA A 68 15.72 -26.64 7.25
CA ALA A 68 15.09 -27.50 6.26
C ALA A 68 13.62 -27.04 6.03
N ARG A 69 13.17 -27.18 4.77
CA ARG A 69 11.80 -26.82 4.34
C ARG A 69 10.71 -27.43 5.26
N ASP A 70 10.82 -28.73 5.57
CA ASP A 70 9.82 -29.42 6.37
C ASP A 70 9.80 -28.95 7.83
N ALA A 71 10.97 -28.57 8.38
CA ALA A 71 11.05 -27.94 9.70
C ALA A 71 10.38 -26.56 9.72
N LEU A 72 10.57 -25.77 8.65
CA LEU A 72 9.89 -24.50 8.50
C LEU A 72 8.37 -24.69 8.38
N LEU A 73 7.90 -25.67 7.59
CA LEU A 73 6.48 -25.96 7.45
C LEU A 73 5.83 -26.37 8.77
N ALA A 74 6.50 -27.17 9.58
CA ALA A 74 5.99 -27.58 10.90
C ALA A 74 5.74 -26.37 11.84
N VAL A 75 6.51 -25.29 11.67
CA VAL A 75 6.28 -24.02 12.39
C VAL A 75 5.19 -23.18 11.74
N LEU A 76 5.13 -23.15 10.41
CA LEU A 76 4.17 -22.34 9.67
C LEU A 76 2.73 -22.84 9.79
N GLU A 77 2.48 -24.15 9.71
CA GLU A 77 1.15 -24.72 9.69
C GLU A 77 0.24 -24.27 10.86
N PRO A 78 0.66 -24.34 12.14
CA PRO A 78 -0.16 -23.86 13.25
C PRO A 78 -0.38 -22.34 13.22
N LEU A 79 0.59 -21.56 12.70
CA LEU A 79 0.46 -20.12 12.57
C LEU A 79 -0.52 -19.74 11.46
N ILE A 80 -0.50 -20.46 10.33
CA ILE A 80 -1.46 -20.29 9.24
C ILE A 80 -2.88 -20.55 9.73
N ALA A 81 -3.08 -21.67 10.43
CA ALA A 81 -4.40 -22.02 10.99
C ALA A 81 -4.91 -20.94 11.98
N ALA A 82 -4.03 -20.36 12.78
CA ALA A 82 -4.39 -19.25 13.67
C ALA A 82 -4.69 -17.96 12.89
N ALA A 83 -3.93 -17.67 11.84
CA ALA A 83 -4.09 -16.48 11.02
C ALA A 83 -5.40 -16.46 10.20
N GLU A 84 -5.93 -17.63 9.81
CA GLU A 84 -7.24 -17.74 9.13
C GLU A 84 -8.41 -17.16 9.93
N HIS A 85 -8.26 -17.05 11.24
CA HIS A 85 -9.24 -16.47 12.17
C HIS A 85 -8.83 -15.07 12.65
N GLY A 86 -7.77 -14.49 12.05
CA GLY A 86 -7.28 -13.16 12.37
C GLY A 86 -8.34 -12.11 12.08
N THR A 87 -8.61 -11.25 13.04
CA THR A 87 -9.41 -10.05 12.82
C THR A 87 -8.54 -9.00 12.10
N PRO A 88 -9.12 -8.24 11.17
CA PRO A 88 -8.42 -7.09 10.60
C PRO A 88 -7.91 -6.17 11.73
N VAL A 89 -6.62 -5.93 11.76
CA VAL A 89 -6.06 -4.90 12.63
C VAL A 89 -6.30 -3.58 11.93
N ASP A 90 -6.96 -2.66 12.61
CA ASP A 90 -7.12 -1.31 12.11
C ASP A 90 -5.74 -0.64 12.14
N GLY A 91 -5.26 -0.31 10.92
CA GLY A 91 -3.98 0.35 10.74
C GLY A 91 -4.07 1.84 11.07
N ARG A 92 -3.01 2.58 10.77
CA ARG A 92 -2.99 4.03 10.93
C ARG A 92 -3.85 4.68 9.85
N HIS A 93 -4.50 5.80 10.19
CA HIS A 93 -5.29 6.59 9.27
C HIS A 93 -4.49 7.81 8.80
N TRP A 94 -4.45 8.04 7.50
CA TRP A 94 -3.67 9.09 6.88
C TRP A 94 -4.55 10.02 6.05
N ARG A 95 -4.31 11.32 6.15
CA ARG A 95 -4.94 12.36 5.33
C ARG A 95 -3.87 13.01 4.45
N LEU A 96 -3.53 12.35 3.33
CA LEU A 96 -2.44 12.80 2.47
C LEU A 96 -2.88 13.91 1.51
N PRO A 97 -2.16 15.04 1.44
CA PRO A 97 -2.46 16.12 0.51
C PRO A 97 -2.17 15.69 -0.93
N VAL A 98 -3.06 16.05 -1.84
CA VAL A 98 -2.91 15.79 -3.27
C VAL A 98 -3.34 17.01 -4.09
N CYS A 99 -2.45 17.47 -4.96
CA CYS A 99 -2.78 18.47 -5.97
C CYS A 99 -3.33 17.78 -7.23
N TYR A 100 -4.54 18.17 -7.65
CA TYR A 100 -5.21 17.67 -8.84
C TYR A 100 -5.25 18.73 -9.97
N GLU A 101 -4.29 19.66 -10.00
CA GLU A 101 -4.30 20.80 -10.91
C GLU A 101 -3.12 20.78 -11.89
N GLY A 102 -3.39 21.20 -13.13
CA GLY A 102 -2.38 21.48 -14.13
C GLY A 102 -1.39 20.34 -14.38
N GLU A 103 -0.10 20.61 -14.33
CA GLU A 103 0.96 19.62 -14.59
C GLU A 103 1.02 18.49 -13.56
N ALA A 104 0.42 18.68 -12.38
CA ALA A 104 0.34 17.64 -11.36
C ALA A 104 -0.64 16.52 -11.75
N ALA A 105 -1.62 16.80 -12.62
CA ALA A 105 -2.73 15.92 -12.99
C ALA A 105 -2.85 15.71 -14.52
N PRO A 106 -1.81 15.21 -15.20
CA PRO A 106 -1.74 15.23 -16.66
C PRO A 106 -2.79 14.36 -17.36
N ASP A 107 -3.41 13.41 -16.68
CA ASP A 107 -4.41 12.52 -17.27
C ASP A 107 -5.84 12.80 -16.77
N LEU A 108 -6.03 13.77 -15.88
CA LEU A 108 -7.33 14.03 -15.24
C LEU A 108 -8.44 14.32 -16.28
N ALA A 109 -8.16 15.18 -17.25
CA ALA A 109 -9.10 15.52 -18.32
C ALA A 109 -9.42 14.31 -19.23
N GLU A 110 -8.39 13.49 -19.56
CA GLU A 110 -8.56 12.25 -20.35
C GLU A 110 -9.42 11.25 -19.61
N VAL A 111 -9.18 11.08 -18.30
CA VAL A 111 -9.95 10.17 -17.42
C VAL A 111 -11.40 10.66 -17.32
N ALA A 112 -11.65 11.94 -17.05
CA ALA A 112 -12.98 12.52 -16.97
C ALA A 112 -13.77 12.29 -18.28
N THR A 113 -13.14 12.58 -19.43
CA THR A 113 -13.73 12.34 -20.76
C THR A 113 -14.08 10.87 -20.97
N THR A 114 -13.16 9.96 -20.62
CA THR A 114 -13.35 8.51 -20.78
C THR A 114 -14.51 7.97 -19.93
N LEU A 115 -14.68 8.54 -18.74
CA LEU A 115 -15.74 8.15 -17.80
C LEU A 115 -17.07 8.88 -18.06
N GLY A 116 -17.09 9.91 -18.92
CA GLY A 116 -18.29 10.70 -19.22
C GLY A 116 -18.73 11.59 -18.05
N VAL A 117 -17.77 12.09 -17.25
CA VAL A 117 -17.98 12.98 -16.10
C VAL A 117 -17.08 14.21 -16.23
N ASP A 118 -17.24 15.22 -15.35
CA ASP A 118 -16.28 16.31 -15.26
C ASP A 118 -15.08 15.99 -14.36
N GLU A 119 -14.02 16.80 -14.46
CA GLU A 119 -12.80 16.62 -13.67
C GLU A 119 -13.08 16.75 -12.15
N ALA A 120 -13.98 17.64 -11.76
CA ALA A 120 -14.35 17.85 -10.36
C ALA A 120 -15.01 16.60 -9.78
N GLU A 121 -15.82 15.90 -10.56
CA GLU A 121 -16.43 14.62 -10.14
C GLU A 121 -15.38 13.52 -9.97
N VAL A 122 -14.39 13.42 -10.88
CA VAL A 122 -13.27 12.49 -10.72
C VAL A 122 -12.51 12.78 -9.42
N VAL A 123 -12.19 14.03 -9.15
CA VAL A 123 -11.50 14.46 -7.92
C VAL A 123 -12.36 14.13 -6.69
N ALA A 124 -13.66 14.45 -6.72
CA ALA A 124 -14.57 14.19 -5.60
C ALA A 124 -14.70 12.68 -5.30
N LEU A 125 -14.82 11.83 -6.33
CA LEU A 125 -14.86 10.38 -6.17
C LEU A 125 -13.56 9.84 -5.60
N HIS A 126 -12.42 10.31 -6.12
CA HIS A 126 -11.10 9.83 -5.67
C HIS A 126 -10.77 10.32 -4.26
N SER A 127 -10.98 11.57 -3.93
CA SER A 127 -10.67 12.13 -2.60
C SER A 127 -11.73 11.80 -1.54
N GLY A 128 -12.96 11.53 -1.95
CA GLY A 128 -14.05 11.13 -1.05
C GLY A 128 -13.96 9.69 -0.55
N THR A 129 -13.07 8.89 -1.10
CA THR A 129 -12.90 7.47 -0.76
C THR A 129 -11.76 7.30 0.24
N GLU A 130 -11.96 6.39 1.20
CA GLU A 130 -10.89 5.91 2.07
C GLU A 130 -10.32 4.60 1.51
N TYR A 131 -9.02 4.57 1.30
CA TYR A 131 -8.32 3.45 0.67
C TYR A 131 -7.57 2.61 1.68
N LEU A 132 -7.67 1.29 1.57
CA LEU A 132 -6.85 0.35 2.34
C LEU A 132 -5.52 0.12 1.62
N VAL A 133 -4.40 0.28 2.31
CA VAL A 133 -3.08 -0.13 1.82
C VAL A 133 -2.98 -1.65 1.90
N TYR A 134 -3.04 -2.33 0.76
CA TYR A 134 -2.95 -3.78 0.71
C TYR A 134 -1.51 -4.28 0.80
N MET A 135 -0.58 -3.59 0.17
CA MET A 135 0.83 -3.98 0.21
C MET A 135 1.73 -2.81 -0.17
N LEU A 136 2.99 -2.94 0.22
CA LEU A 136 4.09 -2.17 -0.36
C LEU A 136 4.88 -3.08 -1.28
N GLY A 137 5.32 -2.57 -2.46
CA GLY A 137 6.09 -3.38 -3.40
C GLY A 137 6.43 -2.63 -4.68
N PHE A 138 7.08 -3.29 -5.63
CA PHE A 138 7.58 -2.70 -6.86
C PHE A 138 8.75 -1.71 -6.65
N LEU A 139 8.60 -0.73 -5.76
CA LEU A 139 9.65 0.22 -5.36
C LEU A 139 9.57 0.42 -3.84
N PRO A 140 10.68 0.79 -3.18
CA PRO A 140 10.66 1.10 -1.75
C PRO A 140 9.61 2.18 -1.43
N GLY A 141 8.67 1.84 -0.53
CA GLY A 141 7.59 2.72 -0.12
C GLY A 141 6.44 2.90 -1.11
N PHE A 142 6.35 2.11 -2.20
CA PHE A 142 5.25 2.19 -3.17
C PHE A 142 4.00 1.47 -2.62
N PRO A 143 2.91 2.20 -2.29
CA PRO A 143 1.70 1.61 -1.76
C PRO A 143 0.74 1.19 -2.88
N PHE A 144 0.29 -0.05 -2.84
CA PHE A 144 -0.87 -0.48 -3.61
C PHE A 144 -2.10 -0.37 -2.72
N MET A 145 -3.00 0.54 -3.06
CA MET A 145 -4.21 0.83 -2.28
C MET A 145 -5.45 0.39 -3.05
N GLY A 146 -6.33 -0.34 -2.38
CA GLY A 146 -7.55 -0.88 -2.97
C GLY A 146 -8.79 -0.09 -2.63
N ASP A 147 -9.92 -0.66 -3.08
CA ASP A 147 -11.27 -0.13 -2.92
C ASP A 147 -11.54 1.13 -3.75
N LEU A 148 -10.85 1.25 -4.90
CA LEU A 148 -11.15 2.30 -5.87
C LEU A 148 -12.63 2.20 -6.30
N PRO A 149 -13.42 3.30 -6.25
CA PRO A 149 -14.80 3.32 -6.71
C PRO A 149 -14.92 2.72 -8.11
N GLU A 150 -15.97 1.90 -8.33
CA GLU A 150 -16.17 1.21 -9.59
C GLU A 150 -16.22 2.19 -10.78
N ARG A 151 -16.79 3.36 -10.58
CA ARG A 151 -16.85 4.46 -11.56
C ARG A 151 -15.48 4.99 -11.99
N LEU A 152 -14.42 4.79 -11.19
CA LEU A 152 -13.04 5.20 -11.52
C LEU A 152 -12.20 4.05 -12.07
N ARG A 153 -12.76 2.85 -12.24
CA ARG A 153 -12.01 1.68 -12.71
C ARG A 153 -11.74 1.77 -14.20
N LEU A 154 -10.50 2.07 -14.54
CA LEU A 154 -9.98 2.06 -15.91
C LEU A 154 -8.89 1.00 -16.06
N PRO A 155 -8.74 0.38 -17.24
CA PRO A 155 -7.60 -0.48 -17.52
C PRO A 155 -6.31 0.34 -17.49
N ARG A 156 -5.16 -0.33 -17.38
CA ARG A 156 -3.86 0.33 -17.56
C ARG A 156 -3.80 0.98 -18.94
N ARG A 157 -3.02 2.05 -19.06
CA ARG A 157 -2.74 2.69 -20.35
C ARG A 157 -2.12 1.67 -21.31
N THR A 158 -2.53 1.72 -22.56
CA THR A 158 -1.99 0.86 -23.64
C THR A 158 -0.53 1.19 -23.96
N GLN A 159 -0.13 2.45 -23.72
CA GLN A 159 1.25 2.93 -23.87
C GLN A 159 1.77 3.41 -22.50
N PRO A 160 2.55 2.58 -21.79
CA PRO A 160 3.16 2.98 -20.54
C PRO A 160 4.12 4.17 -20.73
N ARG A 161 4.20 5.05 -19.73
CA ARG A 161 5.21 6.11 -19.69
C ARG A 161 6.56 5.52 -19.31
N VAL A 162 7.60 5.98 -19.96
CA VAL A 162 9.00 5.68 -19.58
C VAL A 162 9.35 6.35 -18.25
N ARG A 163 8.73 7.52 -17.97
CA ARG A 163 8.97 8.31 -16.76
C ARG A 163 7.64 8.80 -16.18
N VAL A 164 7.34 8.32 -14.98
CA VAL A 164 6.29 8.83 -14.11
C VAL A 164 7.00 9.57 -12.98
N PRO A 165 6.73 10.88 -12.76
CA PRO A 165 7.40 11.63 -11.71
C PRO A 165 7.13 11.09 -10.31
N ALA A 166 8.08 11.26 -9.39
CA ALA A 166 7.87 11.00 -7.97
C ALA A 166 6.71 11.83 -7.43
N GLY A 167 5.94 11.27 -6.49
CA GLY A 167 4.74 11.87 -5.93
C GLY A 167 3.49 11.68 -6.78
N SER A 168 3.58 11.18 -8.02
CA SER A 168 2.39 10.97 -8.86
C SER A 168 1.38 10.06 -8.20
N VAL A 169 0.13 10.54 -8.08
CA VAL A 169 -1.02 9.76 -7.62
C VAL A 169 -1.74 9.22 -8.84
N ALA A 170 -1.97 7.92 -8.88
CA ALA A 170 -2.41 7.25 -10.08
C ALA A 170 -3.43 6.16 -9.82
N ILE A 171 -4.28 5.87 -10.83
CA ILE A 171 -5.27 4.80 -10.80
C ILE A 171 -5.08 3.81 -11.95
N ALA A 172 -5.38 2.54 -11.70
CA ALA A 172 -5.54 1.51 -12.72
C ALA A 172 -6.31 0.31 -12.14
N THR A 173 -7.14 -0.31 -12.96
CA THR A 173 -7.89 -1.56 -12.67
C THR A 173 -8.86 -1.49 -11.48
N GLY A 174 -8.50 -1.31 -10.33
CA GLY A 174 -9.34 -1.20 -9.11
C GLY A 174 -8.50 -0.67 -7.97
N LEU A 175 -7.32 -0.15 -8.31
CA LEU A 175 -6.31 0.30 -7.37
C LEU A 175 -5.97 1.76 -7.59
N THR A 176 -5.55 2.41 -6.53
CA THR A 176 -4.82 3.68 -6.56
C THR A 176 -3.44 3.49 -5.93
N ALA A 177 -2.49 4.33 -6.32
CA ALA A 177 -1.12 4.29 -5.81
C ALA A 177 -0.49 5.66 -5.82
N ILE A 178 0.59 5.82 -5.05
CA ILE A 178 1.48 6.99 -5.12
C ILE A 178 2.87 6.48 -5.52
N TYR A 179 3.44 7.05 -6.56
CA TYR A 179 4.80 6.72 -6.98
C TYR A 179 5.82 7.41 -6.05
N PRO A 180 6.54 6.70 -5.18
CA PRO A 180 7.51 7.34 -4.26
C PRO A 180 8.75 7.84 -5.01
N TRP A 181 9.06 7.22 -6.15
CA TRP A 181 10.22 7.51 -6.98
C TRP A 181 9.83 7.65 -8.44
N GLU A 182 10.64 8.38 -9.21
CA GLU A 182 10.50 8.38 -10.65
C GLU A 182 10.74 6.98 -11.21
N SER A 183 9.81 6.48 -12.00
CA SER A 183 9.87 5.12 -12.58
C SER A 183 9.00 5.00 -13.82
N PRO A 184 9.18 3.97 -14.65
CA PRO A 184 8.20 3.65 -15.68
C PRO A 184 6.84 3.27 -15.09
N GLY A 185 5.74 3.57 -15.81
CA GLY A 185 4.40 3.20 -15.35
C GLY A 185 3.31 3.39 -16.38
N GLY A 186 2.28 2.53 -16.30
CA GLY A 186 1.14 2.55 -17.22
C GLY A 186 -0.19 2.90 -16.52
N TRP A 187 -0.16 3.60 -15.42
CA TRP A 187 -1.36 4.05 -14.69
C TRP A 187 -1.75 5.46 -15.11
N HIS A 188 -3.02 5.83 -14.92
CA HIS A 188 -3.53 7.18 -15.19
C HIS A 188 -3.19 8.10 -14.03
N LEU A 189 -2.48 9.18 -14.31
CA LEU A 189 -2.00 10.13 -13.31
C LEU A 189 -3.07 11.17 -13.03
N LEU A 190 -3.67 11.11 -11.84
CA LEU A 190 -4.74 12.01 -11.41
C LEU A 190 -4.25 13.21 -10.63
N GLY A 191 -3.08 13.13 -10.01
CA GLY A 191 -2.60 14.19 -9.13
C GLY A 191 -1.19 13.95 -8.65
N ARG A 192 -0.75 14.79 -7.71
CA ARG A 192 0.56 14.73 -7.08
C ARG A 192 0.44 14.88 -5.57
N CYS A 193 0.99 13.92 -4.84
CA CYS A 193 1.21 13.98 -3.40
C CYS A 193 2.62 14.54 -3.14
N PRO A 194 2.76 15.66 -2.42
CA PRO A 194 4.05 16.27 -2.11
C PRO A 194 4.79 15.62 -0.95
N VAL A 195 4.17 14.65 -0.25
CA VAL A 195 4.73 14.02 0.94
C VAL A 195 5.65 12.86 0.55
N PRO A 196 6.93 12.84 0.98
CA PRO A 196 7.84 11.73 0.73
C PRO A 196 7.39 10.45 1.45
N LEU A 197 7.04 9.40 0.70
CA LEU A 197 6.58 8.11 1.26
C LEU A 197 7.71 7.23 1.75
N PHE A 198 8.95 7.48 1.34
CA PHE A 198 10.12 6.69 1.73
C PHE A 198 11.31 7.60 2.04
N ASP A 199 11.95 7.33 3.17
CA ASP A 199 13.21 7.95 3.54
C ASP A 199 14.03 6.94 4.35
N ALA A 200 15.16 6.47 3.79
CA ALA A 200 16.05 5.48 4.42
C ALA A 200 16.66 5.96 5.76
N ARG A 201 16.60 7.27 6.07
CA ARG A 201 17.10 7.85 7.32
C ARG A 201 16.12 7.70 8.48
N ARG A 202 14.85 7.38 8.20
CA ARG A 202 13.84 7.17 9.26
C ARG A 202 14.02 5.81 9.92
N PRO A 203 13.70 5.66 11.20
CA PRO A 203 13.64 4.36 11.87
C PRO A 203 12.68 3.38 11.18
N ALA A 204 11.55 3.87 10.67
CA ALA A 204 10.65 3.19 9.75
C ALA A 204 10.75 3.89 8.39
N PRO A 205 11.53 3.37 7.43
CA PRO A 205 11.79 4.04 6.17
C PRO A 205 10.55 4.33 5.33
N SER A 206 9.59 3.40 5.28
CA SER A 206 8.30 3.58 4.61
C SER A 206 7.33 4.32 5.51
N LEU A 207 6.68 5.37 4.99
CA LEU A 207 5.67 6.12 5.72
C LEU A 207 4.42 5.28 5.97
N LEU A 208 3.94 4.61 4.93
CA LEU A 208 2.78 3.75 4.97
C LEU A 208 3.17 2.30 5.23
N ALA A 209 2.22 1.52 5.75
CA ALA A 209 2.33 0.08 5.94
C ALA A 209 1.07 -0.64 5.43
N ALA A 210 1.16 -1.94 5.15
CA ALA A 210 0.00 -2.76 4.85
C ALA A 210 -0.99 -2.73 6.02
N GLY A 211 -2.27 -2.52 5.72
CA GLY A 211 -3.33 -2.32 6.72
C GLY A 211 -3.62 -0.85 7.04
N ASP A 212 -2.73 0.11 6.72
CA ASP A 212 -3.01 1.53 6.87
C ASP A 212 -4.18 1.96 5.96
N ARG A 213 -4.89 3.01 6.38
CA ARG A 213 -5.96 3.65 5.60
C ARG A 213 -5.53 5.02 5.16
N VAL A 214 -5.85 5.37 3.92
CA VAL A 214 -5.46 6.63 3.31
C VAL A 214 -6.68 7.34 2.73
N ARG A 215 -6.86 8.61 3.10
CA ARG A 215 -7.77 9.53 2.45
C ARG A 215 -6.96 10.66 1.82
N PHE A 216 -7.26 10.98 0.58
CA PHE A 216 -6.64 12.08 -0.11
C PHE A 216 -7.37 13.40 0.19
N VAL A 217 -6.60 14.45 0.43
CA VAL A 217 -7.12 15.79 0.69
C VAL A 217 -6.68 16.70 -0.45
N PRO A 218 -7.61 17.19 -1.28
CA PRO A 218 -7.28 18.12 -2.34
C PRO A 218 -6.63 19.39 -1.78
N VAL A 219 -5.50 19.76 -2.39
CA VAL A 219 -4.79 21.00 -2.08
C VAL A 219 -4.48 21.77 -3.38
N SER A 220 -4.34 23.09 -3.28
CA SER A 220 -3.96 23.94 -4.40
C SER A 220 -2.52 23.68 -4.86
N SER A 221 -2.21 24.08 -6.09
CA SER A 221 -0.84 24.02 -6.61
C SER A 221 0.15 24.83 -5.77
N ALA A 222 -0.31 25.91 -5.12
CA ALA A 222 0.53 26.74 -4.24
C ALA A 222 0.88 26.00 -2.95
N GLU A 223 -0.12 25.36 -2.31
CA GLU A 223 0.08 24.56 -1.10
C GLU A 223 0.95 23.33 -1.40
N CYS A 224 0.70 22.64 -2.51
CA CYS A 224 1.51 21.51 -2.93
C CYS A 224 3.00 21.89 -3.03
N ARG A 225 3.32 23.00 -3.72
CA ARG A 225 4.70 23.50 -3.81
C ARG A 225 5.29 23.88 -2.46
N ALA A 226 4.50 24.46 -1.57
CA ALA A 226 4.94 24.81 -0.23
C ALA A 226 5.32 23.57 0.59
N ILE A 227 4.51 22.51 0.52
CA ILE A 227 4.79 21.23 1.18
C ILE A 227 6.02 20.56 0.55
N GLU A 228 6.16 20.55 -0.79
CA GLU A 228 7.34 20.03 -1.47
C GLU A 228 8.64 20.76 -1.06
N ALA A 229 8.56 22.07 -0.88
CA ALA A 229 9.69 22.85 -0.41
C ALA A 229 10.05 22.51 1.05
N ALA A 230 9.05 22.39 1.92
CA ALA A 230 9.25 22.00 3.31
C ALA A 230 9.80 20.58 3.43
N ALA A 231 9.36 19.65 2.57
CA ALA A 231 9.81 18.25 2.56
C ALA A 231 11.31 18.06 2.25
N ARG A 232 11.99 19.11 1.77
CA ARG A 232 13.46 19.10 1.57
C ARG A 232 14.23 19.39 2.86
N SER A 233 13.56 19.88 3.91
CA SER A 233 14.19 20.14 5.20
C SER A 233 14.43 18.81 5.94
N ALA A 234 15.50 18.77 6.73
CA ALA A 234 15.79 17.64 7.62
C ALA A 234 14.76 17.54 8.76
N ASP A 235 14.12 18.64 9.12
CA ASP A 235 13.13 18.75 10.20
C ASP A 235 11.70 18.47 9.73
N PHE A 236 11.53 18.02 8.46
CA PHE A 236 10.21 17.73 7.94
C PHE A 236 9.61 16.49 8.61
N ASP A 237 8.49 16.70 9.29
CA ASP A 237 7.73 15.61 9.92
C ASP A 237 6.51 15.22 9.09
N PRO A 238 6.54 14.07 8.40
CA PRO A 238 5.39 13.58 7.65
C PRO A 238 4.27 13.04 8.55
N MET A 239 4.51 12.85 9.87
CA MET A 239 3.50 12.37 10.80
C MET A 239 2.38 13.39 11.04
N GLN A 240 2.56 14.65 10.65
CA GLN A 240 1.52 15.68 10.71
C GLN A 240 0.26 15.34 9.88
N TRP A 241 0.35 14.40 8.91
CA TRP A 241 -0.78 13.89 8.13
C TRP A 241 -1.37 12.58 8.67
N LEU A 242 -0.85 12.09 9.80
CA LEU A 242 -1.50 11.00 10.52
C LEU A 242 -2.77 11.56 11.17
N ASP A 243 -3.90 10.94 10.85
CA ASP A 243 -5.17 11.31 11.50
C ASP A 243 -5.11 10.82 12.95
N SER A 244 -5.20 11.73 13.91
CA SER A 244 -5.39 11.33 15.29
C SER A 244 -6.72 10.59 15.35
N ALA A 245 -6.71 9.33 15.81
CA ALA A 245 -7.86 8.44 15.84
C ALA A 245 -9.16 9.20 16.14
N PRO A 246 -10.27 8.91 15.46
CA PRO A 246 -11.55 9.52 15.81
C PRO A 246 -11.82 9.22 17.27
N THR A 247 -11.85 10.25 18.09
CA THR A 247 -12.40 10.15 19.44
C THR A 247 -13.80 9.59 19.28
N SER A 248 -14.07 8.41 19.82
CA SER A 248 -15.33 7.67 19.77
C SER A 248 -16.46 8.44 20.50
N ALA A 249 -16.83 9.62 20.02
CA ALA A 249 -17.78 10.52 20.66
C ALA A 249 -18.80 11.21 19.73
N GLU A 250 -18.87 10.87 18.44
CA GLU A 250 -19.84 11.52 17.52
C GLU A 250 -20.86 10.61 16.85
N ASN A 251 -21.09 9.40 17.37
CA ASN A 251 -22.20 8.54 16.92
C ASN A 251 -23.21 8.25 18.04
N ALA A 252 -23.60 9.26 18.79
CA ALA A 252 -24.73 9.21 19.73
C ALA A 252 -25.47 10.56 19.72
N ALA A 253 -26.21 10.84 18.64
CA ALA A 253 -27.28 11.81 18.60
C ALA A 253 -28.26 11.46 17.49
#